data_abc49502a8165873b2a2344ada6957c5
#
_entry.id   abc49502a8165873b2a2344ada6957c5
#
_cell.length_a   1.000
_cell.length_b   1.000
_cell.length_c   1.000
_cell.angle_alpha   90.00
_cell.angle_beta   90.00
_cell.angle_gamma   90.00
#
_symmetry.space_group_name_H-M   'P 1'
#
loop_
_entity.id
_entity.type
_entity.pdbx_description
1 polymer ?
#
loop_
_entity_poly.entity_id
_entity_poly.type
_entity_poly.pdbx_seq_one_letter_code
_entity_poly.pdbx_strand_id
1 'polypeptide(L)'
;MAVNSIEKAIYNRTELLVGGDVMEALAAAKVIIFGVGGVGSWCAEGLVRSGVTRLTIVDSDRICITNVNRQLMATTLTVGQVKVEALKARLLEINPKAEIEAIQQIYNEETADRFNLDEYDYVIDAVDSLKDKALLILRASASKARFFCSLGAALKVDPLKIRVAEF
;
A
#
# COMPACT_ATOMS: atom_id res chain seq x y z
N MET A 1 -21.91 7.03 -20.43
CA MET A 1 -22.86 6.44 -19.46
C MET A 1 -22.51 5.02 -18.99
N ALA A 2 -21.75 4.21 -19.73
CA ALA A 2 -21.38 2.84 -19.30
C ALA A 2 -20.30 2.74 -18.21
N VAL A 3 -19.52 3.77 -18.01
CA VAL A 3 -18.30 3.76 -17.16
C VAL A 3 -18.62 3.86 -15.66
N ASN A 4 -19.69 4.58 -15.28
CA ASN A 4 -20.14 4.66 -13.88
C ASN A 4 -20.80 3.36 -13.37
N SER A 5 -21.19 2.46 -14.27
CA SER A 5 -21.86 1.22 -13.89
C SER A 5 -20.89 0.14 -13.40
N ILE A 6 -19.69 0.07 -13.97
CA ILE A 6 -18.68 -0.95 -13.62
C ILE A 6 -18.11 -0.68 -12.23
N GLU A 7 -17.71 0.56 -11.92
CA GLU A 7 -17.19 0.91 -10.58
C GLU A 7 -18.23 0.65 -9.49
N LYS A 8 -19.47 1.10 -9.69
CA LYS A 8 -20.55 0.79 -8.77
C LYS A 8 -20.76 -0.72 -8.60
N ALA A 9 -20.58 -1.50 -9.67
CA ALA A 9 -20.71 -2.95 -9.60
C ALA A 9 -19.56 -3.60 -8.81
N ILE A 10 -18.31 -3.12 -8.98
CA ILE A 10 -17.13 -3.62 -8.25
C ILE A 10 -17.31 -3.47 -6.74
N TYR A 11 -17.78 -2.31 -6.28
CA TYR A 11 -17.83 -1.95 -4.86
C TYR A 11 -19.21 -2.11 -4.21
N ASN A 12 -20.21 -2.61 -4.94
CA ASN A 12 -21.60 -2.71 -4.46
C ASN A 12 -21.72 -3.42 -3.10
N ARG A 13 -21.01 -4.53 -2.90
CA ARG A 13 -21.06 -5.28 -1.63
C ARG A 13 -20.39 -4.53 -0.48
N THR A 14 -19.35 -3.78 -0.74
CA THR A 14 -18.70 -2.92 0.25
C THR A 14 -19.62 -1.76 0.60
N GLU A 15 -20.24 -1.11 -0.39
CA GLU A 15 -21.18 -0.02 -0.20
C GLU A 15 -22.41 -0.45 0.63
N LEU A 16 -22.94 -1.65 0.39
CA LEU A 16 -24.04 -2.20 1.20
C LEU A 16 -23.66 -2.40 2.68
N LEU A 17 -22.38 -2.64 2.96
CA LEU A 17 -21.89 -2.84 4.33
C LEU A 17 -21.59 -1.52 5.04
N VAL A 18 -20.92 -0.57 4.35
CA VAL A 18 -20.36 0.63 5.00
C VAL A 18 -21.12 1.91 4.64
N GLY A 19 -21.97 1.91 3.61
CA GLY A 19 -22.72 3.05 3.13
C GLY A 19 -21.97 3.92 2.11
N GLY A 20 -22.73 4.75 1.37
CA GLY A 20 -22.18 5.60 0.29
C GLY A 20 -21.17 6.64 0.78
N ASP A 21 -21.45 7.30 1.91
CA ASP A 21 -20.56 8.32 2.47
C ASP A 21 -19.16 7.78 2.77
N VAL A 22 -19.08 6.54 3.28
CA VAL A 22 -17.80 5.87 3.55
C VAL A 22 -17.09 5.52 2.24
N MET A 23 -17.84 5.08 1.21
CA MET A 23 -17.27 4.80 -0.11
C MET A 23 -16.70 6.06 -0.77
N GLU A 24 -17.37 7.20 -0.64
CA GLU A 24 -16.88 8.49 -1.13
C GLU A 24 -15.61 8.91 -0.39
N ALA A 25 -15.56 8.73 0.93
CA ALA A 25 -14.36 9.02 1.73
C ALA A 25 -13.17 8.11 1.33
N LEU A 26 -13.41 6.82 1.08
CA LEU A 26 -12.38 5.88 0.60
C LEU A 26 -11.85 6.29 -0.77
N ALA A 27 -12.73 6.66 -1.70
CA ALA A 27 -12.35 7.08 -3.04
C ALA A 27 -11.57 8.41 -3.05
N ALA A 28 -11.85 9.31 -2.11
CA ALA A 28 -11.18 10.60 -1.96
C ALA A 28 -9.82 10.48 -1.28
N ALA A 29 -9.61 9.47 -0.45
CA ALA A 29 -8.40 9.32 0.36
C ALA A 29 -7.14 9.15 -0.48
N LYS A 30 -6.09 9.90 -0.15
CA LYS A 30 -4.75 9.76 -0.69
C LYS A 30 -3.89 8.93 0.25
N VAL A 31 -3.40 7.81 -0.22
CA VAL A 31 -2.62 6.86 0.59
C VAL A 31 -1.23 6.69 -0.01
N ILE A 32 -0.19 6.68 0.83
CA ILE A 32 1.16 6.27 0.45
C ILE A 32 1.59 5.05 1.26
N ILE A 33 2.19 4.06 0.59
CA ILE A 33 2.74 2.84 1.21
C ILE A 33 4.23 2.79 0.93
N PHE A 34 5.02 2.72 1.98
CA PHE A 34 6.46 2.47 1.91
C PHE A 34 6.75 0.99 2.17
N GLY A 35 7.39 0.34 1.19
CA GLY A 35 7.65 -1.09 1.16
C GLY A 35 6.47 -1.89 0.61
N VAL A 36 6.66 -2.55 -0.53
CA VAL A 36 5.65 -3.43 -1.15
C VAL A 36 6.07 -4.89 -1.13
N GLY A 37 6.66 -5.31 -0.01
CA GLY A 37 7.00 -6.70 0.28
C GLY A 37 5.79 -7.57 0.63
N GLY A 38 6.00 -8.52 1.54
CA GLY A 38 4.97 -9.49 1.97
C GLY A 38 3.77 -8.87 2.69
N VAL A 39 3.93 -7.70 3.30
CA VAL A 39 2.83 -6.97 3.97
C VAL A 39 2.26 -5.90 3.05
N GLY A 40 3.11 -4.99 2.56
CA GLY A 40 2.65 -3.81 1.82
C GLY A 40 1.96 -4.15 0.50
N SER A 41 2.36 -5.22 -0.20
CA SER A 41 1.70 -5.62 -1.44
C SER A 41 0.26 -6.10 -1.22
N TRP A 42 0.01 -6.87 -0.17
CA TRP A 42 -1.33 -7.30 0.20
C TRP A 42 -2.18 -6.14 0.74
N CYS A 43 -1.56 -5.23 1.50
CA CYS A 43 -2.22 -4.02 1.96
C CYS A 43 -2.69 -3.17 0.77
N ALA A 44 -1.83 -2.94 -0.23
CA ALA A 44 -2.15 -2.19 -1.44
C ALA A 44 -3.34 -2.80 -2.20
N GLU A 45 -3.34 -4.13 -2.40
CA GLU A 45 -4.47 -4.81 -3.03
C GLU A 45 -5.75 -4.69 -2.20
N GLY A 46 -5.66 -4.88 -0.88
CA GLY A 46 -6.79 -4.74 0.02
C GLY A 46 -7.43 -3.36 -0.04
N LEU A 47 -6.62 -2.29 -0.07
CA LEU A 47 -7.09 -0.91 -0.19
C LEU A 47 -7.80 -0.65 -1.52
N VAL A 48 -7.21 -1.06 -2.65
CA VAL A 48 -7.84 -0.88 -3.97
C VAL A 48 -9.14 -1.68 -4.07
N ARG A 49 -9.19 -2.92 -3.55
CA ARG A 49 -10.42 -3.73 -3.48
C ARG A 49 -11.49 -3.14 -2.57
N SER A 50 -11.10 -2.32 -1.61
CA SER A 50 -12.02 -1.64 -0.69
C SER A 50 -12.53 -0.30 -1.22
N GLY A 51 -11.98 0.23 -2.33
CA GLY A 51 -12.45 1.46 -2.95
C GLY A 51 -11.48 2.64 -2.89
N VAL A 52 -10.26 2.46 -2.34
CA VAL A 52 -9.20 3.48 -2.45
C VAL A 52 -8.76 3.60 -3.91
N THR A 53 -8.80 4.82 -4.44
CA THR A 53 -8.48 5.09 -5.84
C THR A 53 -7.18 5.86 -6.03
N ARG A 54 -6.64 6.50 -5.00
CA ARG A 54 -5.40 7.30 -5.05
C ARG A 54 -4.34 6.68 -4.16
N LEU A 55 -3.39 5.98 -4.77
CA LEU A 55 -2.38 5.21 -4.05
C LEU A 55 -1.00 5.44 -4.63
N THR A 56 -0.06 5.89 -3.79
CA THR A 56 1.37 5.93 -4.09
C THR A 56 2.04 4.72 -3.43
N ILE A 57 2.81 3.96 -4.19
CA ILE A 57 3.56 2.80 -3.71
C ILE A 57 5.06 3.01 -3.94
N VAL A 58 5.86 2.81 -2.88
CA VAL A 58 7.29 3.11 -2.87
C VAL A 58 8.08 1.86 -2.47
N ASP A 59 8.98 1.41 -3.33
CA ASP A 59 9.91 0.30 -3.06
C ASP A 59 11.04 0.35 -4.09
N SER A 60 12.28 0.10 -3.68
CA SER A 60 13.44 0.17 -4.57
C SER A 60 13.70 -1.12 -5.34
N ASP A 61 13.16 -2.25 -4.89
CA ASP A 61 13.58 -3.58 -5.26
C ASP A 61 13.00 -4.07 -6.59
N ARG A 62 13.68 -5.13 -7.07
CA ARG A 62 13.16 -6.00 -8.11
C ARG A 62 12.65 -7.32 -7.52
N ILE A 63 11.74 -7.96 -8.20
CA ILE A 63 11.19 -9.25 -7.81
C ILE A 63 12.26 -10.32 -7.91
N CYS A 64 12.51 -11.01 -6.79
CA CYS A 64 13.37 -12.18 -6.72
C CYS A 64 12.52 -13.46 -6.64
N ILE A 65 13.05 -14.57 -7.08
CA ILE A 65 12.38 -15.88 -7.02
C ILE A 65 11.95 -16.25 -5.56
N THR A 66 12.73 -15.83 -4.57
CA THR A 66 12.44 -16.05 -3.15
C THR A 66 11.26 -15.22 -2.63
N ASN A 67 10.76 -14.26 -3.41
CA ASN A 67 9.59 -13.45 -3.05
C ASN A 67 8.27 -14.15 -3.37
N VAL A 68 8.28 -15.11 -4.29
CA VAL A 68 7.09 -15.78 -4.85
C VAL A 68 6.21 -16.41 -3.76
N ASN A 69 6.80 -16.85 -2.67
CA ASN A 69 6.08 -17.51 -1.58
C ASN A 69 5.18 -16.59 -0.74
N ARG A 70 5.35 -15.23 -0.82
CA ARG A 70 4.62 -14.32 0.08
C ARG A 70 4.30 -12.93 -0.49
N GLN A 71 4.95 -12.48 -1.56
CA GLN A 71 4.70 -11.16 -2.16
C GLN A 71 3.71 -11.27 -3.31
N LEU A 72 2.65 -10.48 -3.26
CA LEU A 72 1.48 -10.60 -4.12
C LEU A 72 1.80 -10.55 -5.63
N MET A 73 2.66 -9.60 -6.04
CA MET A 73 3.04 -9.39 -7.44
C MET A 73 4.12 -10.35 -7.92
N ALA A 74 4.72 -11.12 -6.98
CA ALA A 74 5.81 -12.03 -7.32
C ALA A 74 5.27 -13.37 -7.80
N THR A 75 5.52 -13.68 -9.04
CA THR A 75 5.25 -14.96 -9.71
C THR A 75 6.48 -15.41 -10.48
N THR A 76 6.51 -16.63 -10.97
CA THR A 76 7.60 -17.10 -11.85
C THR A 76 7.72 -16.28 -13.15
N LEU A 77 6.64 -15.60 -13.57
CA LEU A 77 6.60 -14.77 -14.77
C LEU A 77 7.05 -13.33 -14.53
N THR A 78 7.07 -12.87 -13.27
CA THR A 78 7.41 -11.48 -12.94
C THR A 78 8.79 -11.32 -12.30
N VAL A 79 9.54 -12.43 -12.10
CA VAL A 79 10.93 -12.36 -11.58
C VAL A 79 11.77 -11.43 -12.44
N GLY A 80 12.53 -10.52 -11.79
CA GLY A 80 13.36 -9.51 -12.42
C GLY A 80 12.66 -8.18 -12.70
N GLN A 81 11.33 -8.14 -12.72
CA GLN A 81 10.58 -6.89 -12.86
C GLN A 81 10.71 -6.00 -11.61
N VAL A 82 10.53 -4.69 -11.79
CA VAL A 82 10.46 -3.73 -10.67
C VAL A 82 9.20 -4.00 -9.85
N LYS A 83 9.33 -4.13 -8.52
CA LYS A 83 8.21 -4.52 -7.64
C LYS A 83 7.02 -3.58 -7.76
N VAL A 84 7.25 -2.28 -7.69
CA VAL A 84 6.17 -1.27 -7.74
C VAL A 84 5.47 -1.25 -9.09
N GLU A 85 6.18 -1.49 -10.20
CA GLU A 85 5.57 -1.53 -11.53
C GLU A 85 4.71 -2.79 -11.73
N ALA A 86 5.21 -3.95 -11.30
CA ALA A 86 4.45 -5.19 -11.38
C ALA A 86 3.20 -5.14 -10.48
N LEU A 87 3.31 -4.55 -9.30
CA LEU A 87 2.17 -4.35 -8.41
C LEU A 87 1.16 -3.36 -8.99
N LYS A 88 1.61 -2.22 -9.53
CA LYS A 88 0.74 -1.25 -10.21
C LYS A 88 -0.05 -1.90 -11.33
N ALA A 89 0.59 -2.68 -12.20
CA ALA A 89 -0.09 -3.38 -13.29
C ALA A 89 -1.23 -4.27 -12.75
N ARG A 90 -0.96 -5.04 -11.70
CA ARG A 90 -1.95 -5.89 -11.03
C ARG A 90 -3.11 -5.09 -10.40
N LEU A 91 -2.81 -3.98 -9.74
CA LEU A 91 -3.84 -3.13 -9.11
C LEU A 91 -4.78 -2.50 -10.15
N LEU A 92 -4.23 -2.13 -11.32
CA LEU A 92 -5.02 -1.58 -12.43
C LEU A 92 -5.90 -2.64 -13.12
N GLU A 93 -5.59 -3.94 -13.00
CA GLU A 93 -6.50 -5.02 -13.41
C GLU A 93 -7.74 -5.10 -12.51
N ILE A 94 -7.62 -4.69 -11.22
CA ILE A 94 -8.72 -4.67 -10.26
C ILE A 94 -9.59 -3.43 -10.46
N ASN A 95 -8.95 -2.25 -10.49
CA ASN A 95 -9.61 -0.99 -10.76
C ASN A 95 -8.82 -0.20 -11.82
N PRO A 96 -9.22 -0.27 -13.12
CA PRO A 96 -8.53 0.41 -14.21
C PRO A 96 -8.51 1.94 -14.11
N LYS A 97 -9.33 2.51 -13.23
CA LYS A 97 -9.42 3.96 -13.02
C LYS A 97 -8.66 4.44 -11.80
N ALA A 98 -8.07 3.54 -11.01
CA ALA A 98 -7.28 3.94 -9.88
C ALA A 98 -6.03 4.73 -10.34
N GLU A 99 -5.77 5.82 -9.65
CA GLU A 99 -4.58 6.64 -9.82
C GLU A 99 -3.45 6.02 -8.99
N ILE A 100 -2.69 5.10 -9.60
CA ILE A 100 -1.58 4.41 -8.92
C ILE A 100 -0.26 5.04 -9.35
N GLU A 101 0.43 5.67 -8.42
CA GLU A 101 1.79 6.16 -8.60
C GLU A 101 2.78 5.10 -8.11
N ALA A 102 3.68 4.66 -8.98
CA ALA A 102 4.72 3.68 -8.67
C ALA A 102 6.08 4.38 -8.61
N ILE A 103 6.72 4.39 -7.45
CA ILE A 103 8.01 5.06 -7.23
C ILE A 103 9.05 4.02 -6.89
N GLN A 104 9.96 3.74 -7.85
CA GLN A 104 11.11 2.88 -7.60
C GLN A 104 12.20 3.67 -6.86
N GLN A 105 12.08 3.74 -5.54
CA GLN A 105 13.00 4.48 -4.68
C GLN A 105 13.12 3.79 -3.32
N ILE A 106 14.33 3.77 -2.76
CA ILE A 106 14.50 3.46 -1.34
C ILE A 106 14.08 4.67 -0.51
N TYR A 107 13.41 4.43 0.63
CA TYR A 107 13.17 5.46 1.63
C TYR A 107 14.28 5.41 2.68
N ASN A 108 15.09 6.44 2.77
CA ASN A 108 16.19 6.58 3.73
C ASN A 108 16.48 8.08 4.00
N GLU A 109 17.53 8.39 4.76
CA GLU A 109 17.93 9.77 5.07
C GLU A 109 18.16 10.65 3.83
N GLU A 110 18.70 10.09 2.75
CA GLU A 110 19.04 10.85 1.52
C GLU A 110 17.81 11.15 0.67
N THR A 111 16.78 10.34 0.79
CA THR A 111 15.60 10.40 -0.09
C THR A 111 14.33 10.87 0.62
N ALA A 112 14.32 10.85 1.94
CA ALA A 112 13.12 11.16 2.74
C ALA A 112 12.52 12.53 2.44
N ASP A 113 13.37 13.54 2.12
CA ASP A 113 12.91 14.91 1.79
C ASP A 113 12.20 15.01 0.45
N ARG A 114 12.23 13.97 -0.37
CA ARG A 114 11.49 13.91 -1.65
C ARG A 114 10.01 13.58 -1.43
N PHE A 115 9.65 13.10 -0.25
CA PHE A 115 8.29 12.68 0.09
C PHE A 115 7.66 13.70 1.03
N ASN A 116 6.73 14.50 0.52
CA ASN A 116 5.93 15.39 1.35
C ASN A 116 4.77 14.60 1.94
N LEU A 117 4.93 14.12 3.16
CA LEU A 117 3.93 13.28 3.83
C LEU A 117 2.63 14.04 4.15
N ASP A 118 2.68 15.37 4.21
CA ASP A 118 1.49 16.22 4.45
C ASP A 118 0.51 16.27 3.26
N GLU A 119 0.90 15.75 2.09
CA GLU A 119 0.02 15.63 0.92
C GLU A 119 -0.88 14.40 0.96
N TYR A 120 -0.67 13.51 1.93
CA TYR A 120 -1.40 12.26 2.07
C TYR A 120 -2.30 12.28 3.30
N ASP A 121 -3.45 11.63 3.20
CA ASP A 121 -4.35 11.39 4.34
C ASP A 121 -3.83 10.24 5.21
N TYR A 122 -3.18 9.25 4.57
CA TYR A 122 -2.66 8.06 5.24
C TYR A 122 -1.26 7.71 4.75
N VAL A 123 -0.37 7.45 5.70
CA VAL A 123 0.97 6.91 5.47
C VAL A 123 1.05 5.52 6.08
N ILE A 124 1.45 4.54 5.28
CA ILE A 124 1.58 3.14 5.70
C ILE A 124 3.03 2.70 5.59
N ASP A 125 3.58 2.24 6.69
CA ASP A 125 4.93 1.71 6.78
C ASP A 125 4.91 0.17 6.78
N ALA A 126 5.45 -0.41 5.72
CA ALA A 126 5.71 -1.84 5.59
C ALA A 126 7.19 -2.11 5.24
N VAL A 127 8.09 -1.17 5.59
CA VAL A 127 9.54 -1.28 5.41
C VAL A 127 10.10 -2.31 6.40
N ASP A 128 11.10 -3.08 5.99
CA ASP A 128 11.76 -4.09 6.82
C ASP A 128 13.07 -3.59 7.46
N SER A 129 13.74 -2.58 6.87
CA SER A 129 14.92 -1.94 7.45
C SER A 129 14.55 -1.20 8.74
N LEU A 130 15.11 -1.61 9.86
CA LEU A 130 14.82 -1.00 11.16
C LEU A 130 15.24 0.49 11.22
N LYS A 131 16.36 0.84 10.59
CA LYS A 131 16.86 2.22 10.52
C LYS A 131 15.87 3.12 9.77
N ASP A 132 15.47 2.70 8.57
CA ASP A 132 14.62 3.48 7.70
C ASP A 132 13.16 3.54 8.23
N LYS A 133 12.72 2.46 8.87
CA LYS A 133 11.46 2.42 9.61
C LYS A 133 11.43 3.45 10.75
N ALA A 134 12.48 3.53 11.55
CA ALA A 134 12.57 4.51 12.64
C ALA A 134 12.50 5.95 12.10
N LEU A 135 13.20 6.22 11.00
CA LEU A 135 13.13 7.51 10.32
C LEU A 135 11.71 7.83 9.83
N LEU A 136 11.06 6.85 9.19
CA LEU A 136 9.69 7.03 8.68
C LEU A 136 8.70 7.27 9.81
N ILE A 137 8.81 6.54 10.92
CA ILE A 137 7.98 6.74 12.11
C ILE A 137 8.11 8.19 12.61
N LEU A 138 9.33 8.68 12.79
CA LEU A 138 9.57 10.03 13.29
C LEU A 138 8.98 11.10 12.35
N ARG A 139 9.17 10.95 11.04
CA ARG A 139 8.69 11.93 10.07
C ARG A 139 7.17 11.87 9.89
N ALA A 140 6.60 10.67 9.85
CA ALA A 140 5.16 10.49 9.72
C ALA A 140 4.41 10.96 10.97
N SER A 141 4.96 10.73 12.17
CA SER A 141 4.37 11.23 13.43
C SER A 141 4.39 12.76 13.53
N ALA A 142 5.28 13.44 12.80
CA ALA A 142 5.34 14.89 12.72
C ALA A 142 4.46 15.47 11.60
N SER A 143 3.93 14.63 10.70
CA SER A 143 3.06 15.03 9.59
C SER A 143 1.59 15.13 10.01
N LYS A 144 0.76 15.65 9.09
CA LYS A 144 -0.70 15.69 9.26
C LYS A 144 -1.39 14.37 8.92
N ALA A 145 -0.69 13.45 8.25
CA ALA A 145 -1.23 12.18 7.82
C ALA A 145 -1.49 11.24 9.01
N ARG A 146 -2.50 10.40 8.89
CA ARG A 146 -2.68 9.28 9.80
C ARG A 146 -1.66 8.20 9.46
N PHE A 147 -0.91 7.77 10.46
CA PHE A 147 0.21 6.85 10.28
C PHE A 147 -0.12 5.44 10.78
N PHE A 148 0.17 4.44 9.97
CA PHE A 148 0.08 3.01 10.31
C PHE A 148 1.41 2.34 10.05
N CYS A 149 1.94 1.66 11.08
CA CYS A 149 3.21 0.95 10.99
C CYS A 149 3.00 -0.56 11.19
N SER A 150 3.47 -1.36 10.23
CA SER A 150 3.58 -2.80 10.40
C SER A 150 4.96 -3.15 10.94
N LEU A 151 5.03 -3.58 12.19
CA LEU A 151 6.26 -4.09 12.77
C LEU A 151 6.63 -5.47 12.21
N GLY A 152 7.93 -5.81 12.26
CA GLY A 152 8.47 -7.03 11.68
C GLY A 152 7.83 -8.30 12.25
N ALA A 153 7.37 -9.19 11.37
CA ALA A 153 6.72 -10.45 11.71
C ALA A 153 7.63 -11.69 11.57
N ALA A 154 8.92 -11.51 11.28
CA ALA A 154 9.86 -12.62 11.14
C ALA A 154 9.89 -13.50 12.41
N LEU A 155 9.91 -14.81 12.21
CA LEU A 155 9.91 -15.83 13.29
C LEU A 155 8.65 -15.83 14.18
N LYS A 156 7.59 -15.13 13.80
CA LYS A 156 6.30 -15.16 14.48
C LYS A 156 5.33 -16.06 13.71
N VAL A 157 4.91 -17.14 14.36
CA VAL A 157 4.12 -18.20 13.72
C VAL A 157 2.66 -18.24 14.15
N ASP A 158 2.29 -17.45 15.16
CA ASP A 158 0.92 -17.42 15.69
C ASP A 158 0.22 -16.11 15.28
N PRO A 159 -0.63 -16.14 14.22
CA PRO A 159 -1.32 -14.95 13.74
C PRO A 159 -2.35 -14.39 14.73
N LEU A 160 -2.83 -15.19 15.70
CA LEU A 160 -3.78 -14.75 16.71
C LEU A 160 -3.14 -13.79 17.74
N LYS A 161 -1.82 -13.69 17.74
CA LYS A 161 -1.08 -12.75 18.61
C LYS A 161 -0.82 -11.39 17.96
N ILE A 162 -1.23 -11.20 16.71
CA ILE A 162 -1.16 -9.88 16.07
C ILE A 162 -2.15 -8.97 16.78
N ARG A 163 -1.68 -7.78 17.16
CA ARG A 163 -2.48 -6.75 17.83
C ARG A 163 -2.22 -5.40 17.21
N VAL A 164 -3.26 -4.57 17.16
CA VAL A 164 -3.13 -3.14 16.88
C VAL A 164 -2.94 -2.42 18.22
N ALA A 165 -1.98 -1.53 18.29
CA ALA A 165 -1.72 -0.70 19.46
C ALA A 165 -1.38 0.73 19.00
N GLU A 166 -1.72 1.72 19.83
CA GLU A 166 -1.27 3.10 19.70
C GLU A 166 0.09 3.26 20.41
N PHE A 167 0.95 4.15 19.91
CA PHE A 167 2.24 4.48 20.50
C PHE A 167 2.48 5.99 20.55
#